data_04cfb1a5452d334916dca2d9fcfcd3c9
#
_entry.id   04cfb1a5452d334916dca2d9fcfcd3c9
#
_cell.length_a   1.000
_cell.length_b   1.000
_cell.length_c   1.000
_cell.angle_alpha   90.00
_cell.angle_beta   90.00
_cell.angle_gamma   90.00
#
_symmetry.space_group_name_H-M   'P 1'
#
loop_
_entity.id
_entity.type
_entity.pdbx_description
1 polymer ?
#
loop_
_entity_poly.entity_id
_entity_poly.type
_entity_poly.pdbx_seq_one_letter_code
_entity_poly.pdbx_strand_id
1 'polypeptide(L)'
;MKDPVQARIEREINEHDVVLFMKGTPVFPQCGFSAAVVQILSHMGVKFKGIDVLSDPSVRQGIKEFSNWPTIPQLYVKGEFVGGCDIIREMFDTGELKQLLEEKGVSVRA
;
A
#
# COMPACT_ATOMS: atom_id res chain seq x y z
N MET A 1 4.34 2.08 -26.16
CA MET A 1 3.26 2.84 -25.52
C MET A 1 2.88 2.18 -24.21
N LYS A 2 2.79 2.94 -23.13
CA LYS A 2 2.47 2.38 -21.81
C LYS A 2 0.98 2.01 -21.73
N ASP A 3 0.69 0.86 -21.13
CA ASP A 3 -0.67 0.41 -20.84
C ASP A 3 -1.37 1.47 -19.96
N PRO A 4 -2.63 1.85 -20.26
CA PRO A 4 -3.36 2.83 -19.46
C PRO A 4 -3.48 2.46 -17.98
N VAL A 5 -3.63 1.18 -17.66
CA VAL A 5 -3.70 0.71 -16.27
C VAL A 5 -2.35 0.90 -15.57
N GLN A 6 -1.25 0.57 -16.24
CA GLN A 6 0.09 0.77 -15.69
C GLN A 6 0.38 2.26 -15.49
N ALA A 7 -0.04 3.11 -16.42
CA ALA A 7 0.10 4.56 -16.29
C ALA A 7 -0.68 5.09 -15.08
N ARG A 8 -1.91 4.57 -14.86
CA ARG A 8 -2.72 4.94 -13.70
C ARG A 8 -2.05 4.54 -12.39
N ILE A 9 -1.52 3.32 -12.32
CA ILE A 9 -0.83 2.83 -11.13
C ILE A 9 0.37 3.72 -10.81
N GLU A 10 1.20 4.03 -11.81
CA GLU A 10 2.35 4.91 -11.61
C GLU A 10 1.93 6.29 -11.11
N ARG A 11 0.86 6.84 -11.66
CA ARG A 11 0.34 8.14 -11.26
C ARG A 11 -0.08 8.12 -9.80
N GLU A 12 -0.81 7.09 -9.37
CA GLU A 12 -1.26 6.96 -7.99
C GLU A 12 -0.08 6.89 -7.00
N ILE A 13 0.92 6.06 -7.30
CA ILE A 13 2.06 5.90 -6.39
C ILE A 13 3.00 7.10 -6.40
N ASN A 14 2.98 7.92 -7.45
CA ASN A 14 3.81 9.12 -7.54
C ASN A 14 3.14 10.36 -6.95
N GLU A 15 1.80 10.41 -6.98
CA GLU A 15 1.05 11.56 -6.47
C GLU A 15 0.81 11.50 -4.95
N HIS A 16 0.93 10.33 -4.36
CA HIS A 16 0.71 10.14 -2.92
C HIS A 16 1.94 9.53 -2.28
N ASP A 17 2.31 10.04 -1.10
CA ASP A 17 3.49 9.55 -0.39
C ASP A 17 3.35 8.09 0.03
N VAL A 18 2.16 7.71 0.48
CA VAL A 18 1.88 6.34 0.92
C VAL A 18 0.61 5.85 0.22
N VAL A 19 0.72 4.72 -0.47
CA VAL A 19 -0.39 4.12 -1.21
C VAL A 19 -0.52 2.67 -0.83
N LEU A 20 -1.74 2.27 -0.50
CA LEU A 20 -2.07 0.88 -0.19
C LEU A 20 -3.07 0.35 -1.22
N PHE A 21 -2.64 -0.61 -2.04
CA PHE A 21 -3.54 -1.37 -2.89
C PHE A 21 -4.15 -2.48 -2.04
N MET A 22 -5.47 -2.49 -1.90
CA MET A 22 -6.14 -3.33 -0.93
C MET A 22 -7.47 -3.86 -1.47
N LYS A 23 -8.02 -4.84 -0.79
CA LYS A 23 -9.37 -5.34 -1.06
C LYS A 23 -10.34 -4.61 -0.15
N GLY A 24 -11.25 -3.84 -0.75
CA GLY A 24 -12.16 -2.93 -0.06
C GLY A 24 -11.53 -1.55 0.12
N THR A 25 -12.09 -0.78 1.03
CA THR A 25 -11.63 0.58 1.33
C THR A 25 -11.04 0.63 2.75
N PRO A 26 -10.28 1.68 3.08
CA PRO A 26 -9.76 1.82 4.45
C PRO A 26 -10.83 1.80 5.53
N VAL A 27 -12.03 2.31 5.22
CA VAL A 27 -13.16 2.31 6.17
C VAL A 27 -13.83 0.94 6.22
N PHE A 28 -13.92 0.25 5.08
CA PHE A 28 -14.55 -1.06 4.97
C PHE A 28 -13.64 -2.06 4.25
N PRO A 29 -12.57 -2.54 4.90
CA PRO A 29 -11.72 -3.56 4.29
C PRO A 29 -12.51 -4.86 4.07
N GLN A 30 -12.30 -5.50 2.92
CA GLN A 30 -13.01 -6.73 2.54
C GLN A 30 -12.14 -7.97 2.67
N CYS A 31 -10.98 -7.85 3.30
CA CYS A 31 -10.02 -8.93 3.48
C CYS A 31 -9.26 -8.71 4.78
N GLY A 32 -9.09 -9.76 5.57
CA GLY A 32 -8.38 -9.67 6.85
C GLY A 32 -6.95 -9.19 6.71
N PHE A 33 -6.27 -9.56 5.63
CA PHE A 33 -4.91 -9.10 5.39
C PHE A 33 -4.85 -7.60 5.07
N SER A 34 -5.81 -7.11 4.27
CA SER A 34 -5.92 -5.67 4.00
C SER A 34 -6.28 -4.90 5.26
N ALA A 35 -7.21 -5.43 6.07
CA ALA A 35 -7.60 -4.82 7.34
C ALA A 35 -6.41 -4.69 8.29
N ALA A 36 -5.56 -5.71 8.35
CA ALA A 36 -4.39 -5.68 9.23
C ALA A 36 -3.42 -4.54 8.86
N VAL A 37 -3.18 -4.33 7.57
CA VAL A 37 -2.29 -3.24 7.13
C VAL A 37 -2.92 -1.88 7.40
N VAL A 38 -4.21 -1.73 7.15
CA VAL A 38 -4.94 -0.48 7.48
C VAL A 38 -4.82 -0.17 8.97
N GLN A 39 -4.98 -1.17 9.83
CA GLN A 39 -4.87 -0.98 11.28
C GLN A 39 -3.46 -0.53 11.68
N ILE A 40 -2.43 -1.13 11.11
CA ILE A 40 -1.05 -0.75 11.39
C ILE A 40 -0.80 0.70 10.99
N LEU A 41 -1.14 1.09 9.77
CA LEU A 41 -0.92 2.45 9.29
C LEU A 41 -1.73 3.47 10.11
N SER A 42 -2.97 3.13 10.45
CA SER A 42 -3.83 3.98 11.27
C SER A 42 -3.28 4.15 12.69
N HIS A 43 -2.80 3.06 13.28
CA HIS A 43 -2.18 3.10 14.61
C HIS A 43 -0.94 3.99 14.61
N MET A 44 -0.15 3.94 13.55
CA MET A 44 1.05 4.77 13.40
C MET A 44 0.75 6.22 13.04
N GLY A 45 -0.52 6.56 12.78
CA GLY A 45 -0.92 7.92 12.39
C GLY A 45 -0.43 8.32 11.00
N VAL A 46 -0.20 7.34 10.12
CA VAL A 46 0.26 7.58 8.75
C VAL A 46 -0.92 7.89 7.86
N LYS A 47 -0.82 8.99 7.11
CA LYS A 47 -1.80 9.29 6.06
C LYS A 47 -1.47 8.47 4.82
N PHE A 48 -2.47 7.81 4.27
CA PHE A 48 -2.26 6.98 3.07
C PHE A 48 -3.48 7.00 2.17
N LYS A 49 -3.24 6.75 0.89
CA LYS A 49 -4.29 6.57 -0.11
C LYS A 49 -4.59 5.08 -0.24
N GLY A 50 -5.82 4.68 0.07
CA GLY A 50 -6.28 3.31 -0.17
C GLY A 50 -6.88 3.19 -1.55
N ILE A 51 -6.47 2.17 -2.31
CA ILE A 51 -7.01 1.89 -3.64
C ILE A 51 -7.66 0.52 -3.60
N ASP A 52 -8.98 0.49 -3.82
CA ASP A 52 -9.77 -0.74 -3.78
C ASP A 52 -9.66 -1.48 -5.10
N VAL A 53 -8.89 -2.57 -5.10
CA VAL A 53 -8.70 -3.38 -6.30
C VAL A 53 -9.94 -4.23 -6.64
N LEU A 54 -10.90 -4.35 -5.72
CA LEU A 54 -12.14 -5.06 -6.01
C LEU A 54 -13.08 -4.23 -6.87
N SER A 55 -12.95 -2.90 -6.82
CA SER A 55 -13.78 -2.00 -7.64
C SER A 55 -13.32 -1.92 -9.09
N ASP A 56 -12.09 -2.37 -9.38
CA ASP A 56 -11.53 -2.35 -10.73
C ASP A 56 -10.63 -3.56 -10.95
N PRO A 57 -11.16 -4.64 -11.58
CA PRO A 57 -10.37 -5.85 -11.83
C PRO A 57 -9.11 -5.62 -12.66
N SER A 58 -9.10 -4.62 -13.53
CA SER A 58 -7.91 -4.33 -14.33
C SER A 58 -6.77 -3.80 -13.47
N VAL A 59 -7.08 -3.01 -12.45
CA VAL A 59 -6.07 -2.54 -11.48
C VAL A 59 -5.59 -3.70 -10.63
N ARG A 60 -6.47 -4.61 -10.24
CA ARG A 60 -6.09 -5.79 -9.46
C ARG A 60 -5.03 -6.62 -10.21
N GLN A 61 -5.28 -6.88 -11.48
CA GLN A 61 -4.31 -7.62 -12.31
C GLN A 61 -3.08 -6.77 -12.59
N GLY A 62 -3.28 -5.50 -12.91
CA GLY A 62 -2.20 -4.59 -13.27
C GLY A 62 -1.19 -4.37 -12.15
N ILE A 63 -1.64 -4.25 -10.89
CA ILE A 63 -0.69 -4.04 -9.79
C ILE A 63 0.17 -5.27 -9.53
N LYS A 64 -0.35 -6.47 -9.76
CA LYS A 64 0.44 -7.69 -9.63
C LYS A 64 1.54 -7.75 -10.69
N GLU A 65 1.22 -7.33 -11.91
CA GLU A 65 2.19 -7.24 -13.00
C GLU A 65 3.21 -6.14 -12.74
N PHE A 66 2.74 -4.99 -12.27
CA PHE A 66 3.60 -3.84 -12.00
C PHE A 66 4.67 -4.17 -10.95
N SER A 67 4.27 -4.81 -9.87
CA SER A 67 5.15 -5.14 -8.74
C SER A 67 5.88 -6.47 -8.92
N ASN A 68 5.43 -7.30 -9.85
CA ASN A 68 5.83 -8.69 -9.93
C ASN A 68 5.60 -9.44 -8.60
N TRP A 69 4.52 -9.07 -7.90
CA TRP A 69 4.14 -9.63 -6.60
C TRP A 69 2.71 -10.15 -6.70
N PRO A 70 2.44 -11.40 -6.30
CA PRO A 70 1.18 -12.06 -6.67
C PRO A 70 -0.01 -11.73 -5.77
N THR A 71 0.19 -11.13 -4.62
CA THR A 71 -0.87 -11.00 -3.62
C THR A 71 -1.20 -9.55 -3.28
N ILE A 72 -2.41 -9.35 -2.75
CA ILE A 72 -2.92 -8.09 -2.22
C ILE A 72 -3.14 -8.32 -0.72
N PRO A 73 -2.81 -7.36 0.18
CA PRO A 73 -2.47 -5.96 -0.09
C PRO A 73 -1.02 -5.73 -0.50
N GLN A 74 -0.77 -4.54 -1.07
CA GLN A 74 0.59 -4.09 -1.41
C GLN A 74 0.77 -2.64 -0.98
N LEU A 75 1.83 -2.37 -0.23
CA LEU A 75 2.14 -1.03 0.26
C LEU A 75 3.28 -0.41 -0.52
N TYR A 76 3.09 0.85 -0.91
CA TYR A 76 4.10 1.68 -1.57
C TYR A 76 4.36 2.92 -0.74
N VAL A 77 5.63 3.28 -0.57
CA VAL A 77 6.05 4.50 0.13
C VAL A 77 6.98 5.28 -0.78
N LYS A 78 6.61 6.53 -1.09
CA LYS A 78 7.38 7.39 -1.99
C LYS A 78 7.74 6.70 -3.31
N GLY A 79 6.78 5.98 -3.88
CA GLY A 79 6.94 5.29 -5.16
C GLY A 79 7.63 3.94 -5.09
N GLU A 80 8.09 3.51 -3.92
CA GLU A 80 8.79 2.24 -3.76
C GLU A 80 7.90 1.17 -3.14
N PHE A 81 7.92 -0.02 -3.71
CA PHE A 81 7.21 -1.17 -3.16
C PHE A 81 7.85 -1.60 -1.84
N VAL A 82 7.05 -1.69 -0.78
CA VAL A 82 7.53 -2.13 0.54
C VAL A 82 7.23 -3.60 0.76
N GLY A 83 5.99 -4.01 0.54
CA GLY A 83 5.61 -5.41 0.72
C GLY A 83 4.13 -5.60 0.96
N GLY A 84 3.77 -6.85 1.24
CA GLY A 84 2.42 -7.26 1.60
C GLY A 84 2.22 -7.34 3.10
N CYS A 85 1.12 -7.98 3.52
CA CYS A 85 0.69 -8.02 4.91
C CYS A 85 1.78 -8.58 5.86
N ASP A 86 2.36 -9.72 5.52
CA ASP A 86 3.32 -10.39 6.43
C ASP A 86 4.58 -9.55 6.61
N ILE A 87 5.08 -8.97 5.53
CA ILE A 87 6.27 -8.12 5.57
C ILE A 87 5.99 -6.86 6.40
N ILE A 88 4.84 -6.22 6.17
CA ILE A 88 4.47 -5.01 6.90
C ILE A 88 4.31 -5.29 8.40
N ARG A 89 3.68 -6.40 8.76
CA ARG A 89 3.51 -6.79 10.17
C ARG A 89 4.86 -7.02 10.84
N GLU A 90 5.76 -7.72 10.18
CA GLU A 90 7.11 -7.96 10.70
C GLU A 90 7.87 -6.65 10.87
N MET A 91 7.83 -5.77 9.87
CA MET A 91 8.52 -4.48 9.93
C MET A 91 7.92 -3.58 11.03
N PHE A 92 6.61 -3.67 11.24
CA PHE A 92 5.97 -2.94 12.33
C PHE A 92 6.47 -3.44 13.68
N ASP A 93 6.51 -4.76 13.86
CA ASP A 93 6.91 -5.37 15.13
C ASP A 93 8.37 -5.07 15.48
N THR A 94 9.26 -5.01 14.49
CA THR A 94 10.69 -4.75 14.70
C THR A 94 11.04 -3.26 14.78
N GLY A 95 10.10 -2.38 14.41
CA GLY A 95 10.37 -0.94 14.32
C GLY A 95 10.92 -0.51 12.96
N GLU A 96 11.20 -1.44 12.07
CA GLU A 96 11.72 -1.12 10.74
C GLU A 96 10.76 -0.29 9.90
N LEU A 97 9.45 -0.49 10.07
CA LEU A 97 8.46 0.27 9.31
C LEU A 97 8.49 1.75 9.69
N LYS A 98 8.56 2.03 10.99
CA LYS A 98 8.68 3.41 11.49
C LYS A 98 9.95 4.05 10.95
N GLN A 99 11.06 3.34 11.01
CA GLN A 99 12.35 3.83 10.52
C GLN A 99 12.29 4.14 9.02
N LEU A 100 11.72 3.23 8.22
CA LEU A 100 11.57 3.42 6.78
C LEU A 100 10.74 4.67 6.47
N LEU A 101 9.60 4.82 7.13
CA LEU A 101 8.70 5.97 6.92
C LEU A 101 9.39 7.28 7.27
N GLU A 102 10.08 7.32 8.42
CA GLU A 102 10.80 8.52 8.85
C GLU A 102 11.95 8.87 7.91
N GLU A 103 12.71 7.89 7.45
CA GLU A 103 13.80 8.11 6.49
C GLU A 103 13.28 8.66 5.16
N LYS A 104 12.07 8.29 4.77
CA LYS A 104 11.45 8.79 3.55
C LYS A 104 10.66 10.08 3.74
N GLY A 105 10.70 10.65 4.93
CA GLY A 105 10.06 11.93 5.20
C GLY A 105 8.56 11.84 5.41
N VAL A 106 8.03 10.67 5.75
CA VAL A 106 6.61 10.48 6.03
C VAL A 106 6.37 10.63 7.54
N SER A 107 5.41 11.47 7.90
CA SER A 107 5.07 11.70 9.31
C SER A 107 4.47 10.46 9.96
N VAL A 108 4.99 10.12 11.12
CA VAL A 108 4.52 9.02 11.95
C VAL A 108 4.20 9.57 13.33
N ARG A 109 3.11 9.08 13.93
CA ARG A 109 2.73 9.48 15.28
C ARG A 109 3.82 9.09 16.27
N ALA A 110 4.16 10.01 17.14
CA ALA A 110 5.15 9.78 18.19
C ALA A 110 4.63 8.79 19.23
#